data_646f7abbd302c7729e57b56070e9b50d
#
_entry.id   646f7abbd302c7729e57b56070e9b50d
#
_cell.length_a   1.000
_cell.length_b   1.000
_cell.length_c   1.000
_cell.angle_alpha   90.00
_cell.angle_beta   90.00
_cell.angle_gamma   90.00
#
_symmetry.space_group_name_H-M   'P 1'
#
loop_
_entity.id
_entity.type
_entity.pdbx_description
1 polymer ?
#
loop_
_entity_poly.entity_id
_entity_poly.type
_entity_poly.pdbx_seq_one_letter_code
_entity_poly.pdbx_strand_id
1 'polypeptide(L)'
;MASDPNIAIEAGDTLDNLVQQFSDQFAFLRELVQNSIDAGSGRVDIDFEYTPNKDNDKGVFVLHINDTGEGMTREVIDTKLTRLFSSSKEDDFTKIGKFGIGFVSIFALKPKAVFVDTGKDGEYWRIYFKEDRTFDRLVLPRPVEGTQIKWIKELTPKENENYREESRKTLSKWCKHAEAEVYVDGELINEQFDLPHKLAVSME
;
A
#
# COMPACT_ATOMS: atom_id res chain seq x y z
N MET A 1 4.59 -15.43 -27.82
CA MET A 1 3.33 -16.17 -27.62
C MET A 1 2.29 -15.14 -27.23
N ALA A 2 1.26 -14.94 -28.04
CA ALA A 2 0.19 -14.00 -27.74
C ALA A 2 -0.64 -14.59 -26.56
N SER A 3 -0.84 -13.79 -25.51
CA SER A 3 -1.72 -14.15 -24.39
C SER A 3 -3.16 -14.22 -24.91
N ASP A 4 -3.89 -15.26 -24.53
CA ASP A 4 -5.30 -15.43 -24.85
C ASP A 4 -6.11 -14.30 -24.18
N PRO A 5 -6.87 -13.48 -24.94
CA PRO A 5 -7.63 -12.36 -24.36
C PRO A 5 -8.72 -12.81 -23.36
N ASN A 6 -9.22 -14.04 -23.44
CA ASN A 6 -10.19 -14.56 -22.48
C ASN A 6 -9.58 -14.79 -21.09
N ILE A 7 -8.31 -15.20 -21.01
CA ILE A 7 -7.61 -15.43 -19.74
C ILE A 7 -7.40 -14.11 -18.98
N ALA A 8 -7.15 -13.00 -19.70
CA ALA A 8 -6.98 -11.69 -19.08
C ALA A 8 -8.30 -11.14 -18.49
N ILE A 9 -9.45 -11.46 -19.10
CA ILE A 9 -10.78 -11.06 -18.61
C ILE A 9 -11.14 -11.80 -17.31
N GLU A 10 -10.92 -13.13 -17.25
CA GLU A 10 -11.21 -13.94 -16.06
C GLU A 10 -10.35 -13.54 -14.84
N ALA A 11 -9.07 -13.23 -15.05
CA ALA A 11 -8.18 -12.76 -13.97
C ALA A 11 -8.61 -11.36 -13.44
N GLY A 12 -9.09 -10.48 -14.33
CA GLY A 12 -9.64 -9.17 -13.97
C GLY A 12 -10.87 -9.29 -13.06
N ASP A 13 -11.80 -10.17 -13.41
CA ASP A 13 -13.04 -10.39 -12.67
C ASP A 13 -12.76 -10.96 -11.26
N THR A 14 -11.79 -11.85 -11.12
CA THR A 14 -11.43 -12.44 -9.82
C THR A 14 -10.77 -11.41 -8.89
N LEU A 15 -9.90 -10.55 -9.41
CA LEU A 15 -9.32 -9.44 -8.64
C LEU A 15 -10.39 -8.42 -8.24
N ASP A 16 -11.37 -8.13 -9.10
CA ASP A 16 -12.50 -7.26 -8.78
C ASP A 16 -13.35 -7.85 -7.65
N ASN A 17 -13.61 -9.14 -7.67
CA ASN A 17 -14.33 -9.84 -6.61
C ASN A 17 -13.57 -9.79 -5.28
N LEU A 18 -12.25 -9.94 -5.27
CA LEU A 18 -11.43 -9.80 -4.07
C LEU A 18 -11.46 -8.37 -3.53
N VAL A 19 -11.35 -7.37 -4.39
CA VAL A 19 -11.42 -5.95 -4.03
C VAL A 19 -12.78 -5.59 -3.45
N GLN A 20 -13.88 -6.13 -3.99
CA GLN A 20 -15.24 -5.88 -3.51
C GLN A 20 -15.55 -6.51 -2.14
N GLN A 21 -14.77 -7.50 -1.69
CA GLN A 21 -14.91 -8.09 -0.35
C GLN A 21 -14.48 -7.14 0.77
N PHE A 22 -13.72 -6.09 0.45
CA PHE A 22 -13.38 -5.06 1.43
C PHE A 22 -14.57 -4.12 1.64
N SER A 23 -15.27 -4.29 2.75
CA SER A 23 -16.42 -3.44 3.13
C SER A 23 -16.02 -2.00 3.43
N ASP A 24 -14.79 -1.78 3.87
CA ASP A 24 -14.19 -0.47 4.09
C ASP A 24 -13.12 -0.22 2.99
N GLN A 25 -13.41 0.74 2.12
CA GLN A 25 -12.53 1.07 0.99
C GLN A 25 -11.20 1.69 1.42
N PHE A 26 -11.13 2.28 2.62
CA PHE A 26 -9.90 2.85 3.19
C PHE A 26 -9.11 1.84 4.05
N ALA A 27 -9.62 0.61 4.22
CA ALA A 27 -8.92 -0.44 4.97
C ALA A 27 -7.53 -0.76 4.42
N PHE A 28 -7.26 -0.48 3.13
CA PHE A 28 -5.93 -0.66 2.54
C PHE A 28 -4.83 0.13 3.29
N LEU A 29 -5.16 1.29 3.86
CA LEU A 29 -4.20 2.09 4.64
C LEU A 29 -3.70 1.31 5.85
N ARG A 30 -4.61 0.63 6.57
CA ARG A 30 -4.24 -0.24 7.69
C ARG A 30 -3.35 -1.39 7.22
N GLU A 31 -3.70 -2.03 6.11
CA GLU A 31 -2.92 -3.15 5.56
C GLU A 31 -1.50 -2.71 5.15
N LEU A 32 -1.35 -1.51 4.57
CA LEU A 32 -0.05 -0.99 4.21
C LEU A 32 0.81 -0.65 5.44
N VAL A 33 0.24 -0.02 6.46
CA VAL A 33 0.93 0.22 7.73
C VAL A 33 1.32 -1.10 8.39
N GLN A 34 0.45 -2.11 8.40
CA GLN A 34 0.77 -3.43 8.92
C GLN A 34 1.92 -4.09 8.16
N ASN A 35 1.91 -4.02 6.82
CA ASN A 35 2.99 -4.53 6.00
C ASN A 35 4.33 -3.84 6.31
N SER A 36 4.31 -2.55 6.56
CA SER A 36 5.51 -1.78 6.97
C SER A 36 6.04 -2.26 8.33
N ILE A 37 5.15 -2.47 9.33
CA ILE A 37 5.52 -3.02 10.64
C ILE A 37 6.08 -4.43 10.51
N ASP A 38 5.44 -5.28 9.73
CA ASP A 38 5.88 -6.67 9.47
C ASP A 38 7.25 -6.71 8.75
N ALA A 39 7.60 -5.65 8.02
CA ALA A 39 8.92 -5.45 7.41
C ALA A 39 9.95 -4.82 8.38
N GLY A 40 9.63 -4.71 9.67
CA GLY A 40 10.52 -4.18 10.69
C GLY A 40 10.65 -2.64 10.67
N SER A 41 9.70 -1.93 10.06
CA SER A 41 9.71 -0.48 10.04
C SER A 41 9.49 0.10 11.45
N GLY A 42 10.36 1.01 11.88
CA GLY A 42 10.16 1.82 13.08
C GLY A 42 9.33 3.08 12.83
N ARG A 43 9.15 3.47 11.55
CA ARG A 43 8.44 4.69 11.18
C ARG A 43 7.72 4.55 9.84
N VAL A 44 6.49 5.06 9.77
CA VAL A 44 5.68 5.16 8.55
C VAL A 44 5.20 6.58 8.40
N ASP A 45 5.57 7.24 7.30
CA ASP A 45 5.14 8.59 6.93
C ASP A 45 4.06 8.50 5.84
N ILE A 46 2.94 9.17 6.07
CA ILE A 46 1.78 9.21 5.18
C ILE A 46 1.47 10.67 4.87
N ASP A 47 1.61 11.05 3.60
CA ASP A 47 1.42 12.44 3.18
C ASP A 47 0.42 12.52 2.03
N PHE A 48 -0.37 13.61 2.01
CA PHE A 48 -1.35 13.87 0.97
C PHE A 48 -0.98 15.12 0.18
N GLU A 49 -0.87 14.97 -1.12
CA GLU A 49 -0.72 16.09 -2.05
C GLU A 49 -1.97 16.23 -2.92
N TYR A 50 -2.32 17.47 -3.29
CA TYR A 50 -3.37 17.74 -4.25
C TYR A 50 -2.98 18.91 -5.13
N THR A 51 -2.93 18.67 -6.43
CA THR A 51 -2.67 19.70 -7.44
C THR A 51 -3.93 19.91 -8.27
N PRO A 52 -4.63 21.07 -8.09
CA PRO A 52 -5.79 21.39 -8.89
C PRO A 52 -5.44 21.48 -10.38
N ASN A 53 -6.32 20.99 -11.23
CA ASN A 53 -6.24 21.23 -12.66
C ASN A 53 -7.00 22.53 -13.00
N LYS A 54 -6.41 23.39 -13.82
CA LYS A 54 -7.03 24.65 -14.22
C LYS A 54 -8.06 24.50 -15.35
N ASP A 55 -7.96 23.39 -16.09
CA ASP A 55 -8.76 23.16 -17.30
C ASP A 55 -9.99 22.29 -17.05
N ASN A 56 -10.12 21.69 -15.88
CA ASN A 56 -11.28 20.88 -15.49
C ASN A 56 -11.50 20.94 -13.97
N ASP A 57 -12.60 20.36 -13.51
CA ASP A 57 -13.03 20.35 -12.10
C ASP A 57 -12.26 19.35 -11.23
N LYS A 58 -11.36 18.54 -11.81
CA LYS A 58 -10.57 17.54 -11.12
C LYS A 58 -9.10 17.93 -11.09
N GLY A 59 -8.47 17.67 -9.95
CA GLY A 59 -7.02 17.76 -9.77
C GLY A 59 -6.40 16.38 -9.56
N VAL A 60 -5.08 16.35 -9.48
CA VAL A 60 -4.30 15.13 -9.19
C VAL A 60 -4.09 15.05 -7.68
N PHE A 61 -4.65 14.01 -7.08
CA PHE A 61 -4.40 13.61 -5.71
C PHE A 61 -3.32 12.55 -5.66
N VAL A 62 -2.33 12.73 -4.80
CA VAL A 62 -1.26 11.78 -4.55
C VAL A 62 -1.22 11.48 -3.06
N LEU A 63 -1.34 10.20 -2.73
CA LEU A 63 -1.09 9.67 -1.40
C LEU A 63 0.30 9.04 -1.41
N HIS A 64 1.17 9.50 -0.54
CA HIS A 64 2.48 8.93 -0.28
C HIS A 64 2.43 8.10 1.00
N ILE A 65 3.03 6.92 0.96
CA ILE A 65 3.24 6.07 2.13
C ILE A 65 4.69 5.59 2.07
N ASN A 66 5.50 6.03 3.02
CA ASN A 66 6.92 5.75 3.07
C ASN A 66 7.25 5.07 4.40
N ASP A 67 7.97 3.96 4.35
CA ASP A 67 8.42 3.24 5.53
C ASP A 67 9.94 3.12 5.60
N THR A 68 10.45 2.78 6.77
CA THR A 68 11.88 2.55 7.04
C THR A 68 12.19 1.07 7.21
N GLY A 69 11.33 0.19 6.72
CA GLY A 69 11.48 -1.26 6.81
C GLY A 69 12.63 -1.81 5.95
N GLU A 70 12.77 -3.12 5.95
CA GLU A 70 13.88 -3.79 5.24
C GLU A 70 13.78 -3.75 3.71
N GLY A 71 12.66 -3.28 3.16
CA GLY A 71 12.39 -3.30 1.73
C GLY A 71 12.16 -4.72 1.18
N MET A 72 12.15 -4.85 -0.16
CA MET A 72 11.86 -6.11 -0.83
C MET A 72 12.98 -6.50 -1.79
N THR A 73 13.40 -7.77 -1.75
CA THR A 73 14.23 -8.36 -2.79
C THR A 73 13.42 -8.59 -4.06
N ARG A 74 14.11 -8.78 -5.18
CA ARG A 74 13.46 -9.14 -6.45
C ARG A 74 12.56 -10.38 -6.31
N GLU A 75 13.01 -11.39 -5.57
CA GLU A 75 12.23 -12.61 -5.34
C GLU A 75 10.90 -12.31 -4.61
N VAL A 76 10.93 -11.47 -3.57
CA VAL A 76 9.72 -11.05 -2.84
C VAL A 76 8.79 -10.26 -3.74
N ILE A 77 9.32 -9.36 -4.57
CA ILE A 77 8.53 -8.61 -5.56
C ILE A 77 7.81 -9.59 -6.51
N ASP A 78 8.54 -10.54 -7.10
CA ASP A 78 8.01 -11.46 -8.10
C ASP A 78 7.04 -12.50 -7.50
N THR A 79 7.29 -12.97 -6.27
CA THR A 79 6.52 -14.09 -5.67
C THR A 79 5.40 -13.64 -4.74
N LYS A 80 5.46 -12.41 -4.19
CA LYS A 80 4.47 -11.90 -3.26
C LYS A 80 3.74 -10.66 -3.79
N LEU A 81 4.47 -9.59 -4.13
CA LEU A 81 3.86 -8.32 -4.50
C LEU A 81 3.11 -8.39 -5.84
N THR A 82 3.75 -8.95 -6.88
CA THR A 82 3.20 -8.96 -8.26
C THR A 82 2.52 -10.26 -8.65
N ARG A 83 2.59 -11.29 -7.80
CA ARG A 83 2.06 -12.63 -8.12
C ARG A 83 0.58 -12.60 -8.52
N LEU A 84 -0.26 -11.89 -7.77
CA LEU A 84 -1.70 -11.78 -8.04
C LEU A 84 -2.03 -11.08 -9.37
N PHE A 85 -1.13 -10.22 -9.81
CA PHE A 85 -1.27 -9.45 -11.05
C PHE A 85 -0.66 -10.19 -12.25
N SER A 86 0.12 -11.25 -12.00
CA SER A 86 0.78 -12.07 -13.01
C SER A 86 0.06 -13.40 -13.29
N SER A 87 -0.83 -13.83 -12.38
CA SER A 87 -1.47 -15.15 -12.44
C SER A 87 -2.77 -15.08 -13.22
N SER A 88 -2.89 -15.98 -14.20
CA SER A 88 -4.11 -16.21 -14.98
C SER A 88 -4.96 -17.37 -14.42
N LYS A 89 -4.62 -17.92 -13.24
CA LYS A 89 -5.28 -19.13 -12.69
C LYS A 89 -5.91 -18.85 -11.33
N GLU A 90 -7.22 -19.15 -11.20
CA GLU A 90 -7.99 -19.06 -9.95
C GLU A 90 -7.37 -19.86 -8.79
N ASP A 91 -6.75 -21.03 -9.09
CA ASP A 91 -6.11 -21.90 -8.09
C ASP A 91 -4.96 -21.21 -7.33
N ASP A 92 -4.37 -20.17 -7.86
CA ASP A 92 -3.32 -19.41 -7.18
C ASP A 92 -3.86 -18.50 -6.09
N PHE A 93 -5.12 -18.05 -6.17
CA PHE A 93 -5.75 -17.17 -5.19
C PHE A 93 -6.02 -17.89 -3.85
N THR A 94 -6.28 -19.18 -3.86
CA THR A 94 -6.51 -19.99 -2.64
C THR A 94 -5.24 -20.27 -1.85
N LYS A 95 -4.07 -20.14 -2.48
CA LYS A 95 -2.75 -20.40 -1.89
C LYS A 95 -2.04 -19.15 -1.38
N ILE A 96 -2.70 -17.98 -1.51
CA ILE A 96 -2.10 -16.71 -1.14
C ILE A 96 -2.26 -16.52 0.36
N GLY A 97 -1.12 -16.50 1.06
CA GLY A 97 -1.06 -16.16 2.47
C GLY A 97 -1.49 -14.71 2.71
N LYS A 98 -1.66 -14.33 3.98
CA LYS A 98 -2.12 -13.00 4.44
C LYS A 98 -1.51 -11.79 3.72
N PHE A 99 -0.27 -11.89 3.22
CA PHE A 99 0.48 -10.77 2.63
C PHE A 99 0.05 -10.34 1.22
N GLY A 100 -0.58 -11.23 0.42
CA GLY A 100 -0.94 -10.88 -0.97
C GLY A 100 -2.27 -10.16 -1.09
N ILE A 101 -3.24 -10.53 -0.26
CA ILE A 101 -4.61 -9.99 -0.32
C ILE A 101 -4.65 -8.55 0.20
N GLY A 102 -3.87 -8.23 1.24
CA GLY A 102 -3.83 -6.88 1.82
C GLY A 102 -3.38 -5.82 0.80
N PHE A 103 -2.34 -6.11 0.00
CA PHE A 103 -1.86 -5.15 -1.01
C PHE A 103 -2.89 -4.94 -2.14
N VAL A 104 -3.66 -5.96 -2.53
CA VAL A 104 -4.70 -5.81 -3.57
C VAL A 104 -5.76 -4.79 -3.19
N SER A 105 -6.03 -4.62 -1.89
CA SER A 105 -7.02 -3.64 -1.39
C SER A 105 -6.70 -2.19 -1.78
N ILE A 106 -5.45 -1.87 -2.14
CA ILE A 106 -5.05 -0.55 -2.63
C ILE A 106 -5.79 -0.14 -3.91
N PHE A 107 -6.33 -1.12 -4.65
CA PHE A 107 -7.11 -0.90 -5.87
C PHE A 107 -8.62 -0.73 -5.62
N ALA A 108 -9.10 -0.86 -4.36
CA ALA A 108 -10.52 -0.70 -4.02
C ALA A 108 -11.07 0.68 -4.40
N LEU A 109 -10.25 1.70 -4.29
CA LEU A 109 -10.58 3.08 -4.65
C LEU A 109 -10.22 3.43 -6.10
N LYS A 110 -9.89 2.44 -6.94
CA LYS A 110 -9.61 2.59 -8.38
C LYS A 110 -8.60 3.70 -8.69
N PRO A 111 -7.33 3.57 -8.28
CA PRO A 111 -6.30 4.54 -8.62
C PRO A 111 -6.03 4.57 -10.13
N LYS A 112 -5.57 5.72 -10.62
CA LYS A 112 -5.01 5.87 -11.98
C LYS A 112 -3.66 5.19 -12.12
N ALA A 113 -2.88 5.19 -11.04
CA ALA A 113 -1.55 4.60 -11.01
C ALA A 113 -1.14 4.32 -9.56
N VAL A 114 -0.34 3.27 -9.37
CA VAL A 114 0.37 3.01 -8.11
C VAL A 114 1.84 2.75 -8.43
N PHE A 115 2.73 3.47 -7.76
CA PHE A 115 4.16 3.23 -7.82
C PHE A 115 4.61 2.65 -6.50
N VAL A 116 5.44 1.62 -6.54
CA VAL A 116 6.11 1.03 -5.38
C VAL A 116 7.60 1.05 -5.66
N ASP A 117 8.32 1.90 -4.95
CA ASP A 117 9.78 1.96 -4.97
C ASP A 117 10.30 1.20 -3.75
N THR A 118 11.14 0.20 -3.95
CA THR A 118 11.67 -0.64 -2.88
C THR A 118 12.94 -1.33 -3.34
N GLY A 119 13.67 -1.92 -2.41
CA GLY A 119 14.85 -2.70 -2.74
C GLY A 119 15.53 -3.23 -1.51
N LYS A 120 16.46 -4.17 -1.72
CA LYS A 120 17.28 -4.80 -0.68
C LYS A 120 18.54 -5.36 -1.32
N ASP A 121 19.60 -5.53 -0.54
CA ASP A 121 20.85 -6.17 -0.96
C ASP A 121 21.54 -5.48 -2.17
N GLY A 122 21.35 -4.16 -2.32
CA GLY A 122 21.96 -3.35 -3.39
C GLY A 122 21.17 -3.33 -4.69
N GLU A 123 20.04 -4.00 -4.78
CA GLU A 123 19.14 -3.94 -5.91
C GLU A 123 17.87 -3.15 -5.57
N TYR A 124 17.52 -2.17 -6.40
CA TYR A 124 16.38 -1.28 -6.18
C TYR A 124 15.49 -1.23 -7.39
N TRP A 125 14.18 -1.24 -7.15
CA TRP A 125 13.17 -1.42 -8.17
C TRP A 125 12.03 -0.44 -8.00
N ARG A 126 11.45 0.01 -9.13
CA ARG A 126 10.14 0.63 -9.20
C ARG A 126 9.18 -0.33 -9.87
N ILE A 127 8.08 -0.63 -9.21
CA ILE A 127 6.96 -1.34 -9.77
C ILE A 127 5.87 -0.30 -10.03
N TYR A 128 5.45 -0.20 -11.28
CA TYR A 128 4.40 0.71 -11.72
C TYR A 128 3.16 -0.08 -12.10
N PHE A 129 2.13 -0.03 -11.28
CA PHE A 129 0.81 -0.59 -11.58
C PHE A 129 -0.04 0.46 -12.28
N LYS A 130 -0.61 0.10 -13.42
CA LYS A 130 -1.48 0.92 -14.24
C LYS A 130 -2.94 0.81 -13.78
N GLU A 131 -3.82 1.63 -14.35
CA GLU A 131 -5.26 1.62 -14.06
C GLU A 131 -5.90 0.25 -14.35
N ASP A 132 -5.45 -0.45 -15.40
CA ASP A 132 -5.89 -1.79 -15.78
C ASP A 132 -5.24 -2.90 -14.93
N ARG A 133 -4.47 -2.52 -13.89
CA ARG A 133 -3.73 -3.42 -12.98
C ARG A 133 -2.60 -4.20 -13.62
N THR A 134 -2.29 -4.00 -14.89
CA THR A 134 -1.01 -4.44 -15.43
C THR A 134 0.13 -3.68 -14.77
N PHE A 135 1.32 -4.22 -14.77
CA PHE A 135 2.47 -3.54 -14.16
C PHE A 135 3.72 -3.62 -15.01
N ASP A 136 4.56 -2.63 -14.84
CA ASP A 136 5.93 -2.60 -15.36
C ASP A 136 6.91 -2.60 -14.17
N ARG A 137 8.09 -3.18 -14.36
CA ARG A 137 9.18 -3.17 -13.39
C ARG A 137 10.40 -2.50 -13.99
N LEU A 138 10.93 -1.53 -13.26
CA LEU A 138 12.10 -0.74 -13.66
C LEU A 138 13.19 -0.83 -12.58
N VAL A 139 14.43 -0.95 -12.98
CA VAL A 139 15.58 -0.82 -12.07
C VAL A 139 15.76 0.64 -11.69
N LEU A 140 15.92 0.91 -10.41
CA LEU A 140 16.25 2.24 -9.92
C LEU A 140 17.78 2.39 -9.80
N PRO A 141 18.36 3.51 -10.30
CA PRO A 141 19.81 3.74 -10.25
C PRO A 141 20.29 4.25 -8.88
N ARG A 142 19.39 4.39 -7.91
CA ARG A 142 19.68 4.93 -6.58
C ARG A 142 19.07 4.06 -5.49
N PRO A 143 19.68 4.05 -4.29
CA PRO A 143 19.09 3.40 -3.13
C PRO A 143 17.72 3.97 -2.78
N VAL A 144 16.86 3.10 -2.25
CA VAL A 144 15.57 3.43 -1.64
C VAL A 144 15.60 2.87 -0.23
N GLU A 145 15.26 3.68 0.76
CA GLU A 145 15.07 3.23 2.12
C GLU A 145 13.67 2.63 2.25
N GLY A 146 13.58 1.43 2.81
CA GLY A 146 12.31 0.74 3.04
C GLY A 146 11.49 0.53 1.78
N THR A 147 10.21 0.87 1.88
CA THR A 147 9.27 0.87 0.76
C THR A 147 8.56 2.21 0.66
N GLN A 148 8.52 2.78 -0.55
CA GLN A 148 7.86 4.05 -0.85
C GLN A 148 6.74 3.80 -1.84
N ILE A 149 5.51 4.12 -1.44
CA ILE A 149 4.32 3.94 -2.26
C ILE A 149 3.76 5.30 -2.65
N LYS A 150 3.44 5.47 -3.93
CA LYS A 150 2.66 6.61 -4.45
C LYS A 150 1.39 6.08 -5.10
N TRP A 151 0.26 6.46 -4.52
CA TRP A 151 -1.07 6.14 -5.03
C TRP A 151 -1.69 7.38 -5.64
N ILE A 152 -2.10 7.32 -6.90
CA ILE A 152 -2.50 8.50 -7.68
C ILE A 152 -3.95 8.35 -8.15
N LYS A 153 -4.74 9.41 -7.96
CA LYS A 153 -6.13 9.49 -8.42
C LYS A 153 -6.50 10.91 -8.82
N GLU A 154 -7.40 11.04 -9.80
CA GLU A 154 -8.03 12.31 -10.13
C GLU A 154 -9.27 12.52 -9.25
N LEU A 155 -9.32 13.63 -8.52
CA LEU A 155 -10.38 13.99 -7.59
C LEU A 155 -10.82 15.45 -7.81
N THR A 156 -12.10 15.74 -7.58
CA THR A 156 -12.56 17.11 -7.37
C THR A 156 -12.04 17.64 -6.02
N PRO A 157 -12.01 18.96 -5.78
CA PRO A 157 -11.62 19.51 -4.48
C PRO A 157 -12.41 18.93 -3.31
N LYS A 158 -13.71 18.72 -3.48
CA LYS A 158 -14.57 18.12 -2.45
C LYS A 158 -14.24 16.67 -2.17
N GLU A 159 -13.97 15.89 -3.21
CA GLU A 159 -13.52 14.48 -3.05
C GLU A 159 -12.16 14.43 -2.35
N ASN A 160 -11.23 15.35 -2.67
CA ASN A 160 -9.93 15.43 -2.00
C ASN A 160 -10.08 15.66 -0.49
N GLU A 161 -10.94 16.61 -0.08
CA GLU A 161 -11.24 16.84 1.35
C GLU A 161 -11.77 15.57 2.03
N ASN A 162 -12.74 14.91 1.41
CA ASN A 162 -13.33 13.67 1.92
C ASN A 162 -12.30 12.53 2.01
N TYR A 163 -11.43 12.37 0.99
CA TYR A 163 -10.38 11.35 1.01
C TYR A 163 -9.37 11.56 2.13
N ARG A 164 -8.97 12.82 2.38
CA ARG A 164 -8.07 13.17 3.49
C ARG A 164 -8.73 12.88 4.84
N GLU A 165 -9.99 13.28 5.02
CA GLU A 165 -10.73 13.07 6.25
C GLU A 165 -10.93 11.58 6.57
N GLU A 166 -11.43 10.79 5.62
CA GLU A 166 -11.64 9.35 5.80
C GLU A 166 -10.33 8.59 5.98
N SER A 167 -9.26 9.00 5.30
CA SER A 167 -7.91 8.42 5.50
C SER A 167 -7.41 8.68 6.91
N ARG A 168 -7.48 9.92 7.41
CA ARG A 168 -7.05 10.26 8.78
C ARG A 168 -7.88 9.53 9.83
N LYS A 169 -9.20 9.44 9.64
CA LYS A 169 -10.11 8.74 10.53
C LYS A 169 -9.78 7.25 10.61
N THR A 170 -9.55 6.61 9.45
CA THR A 170 -9.16 5.20 9.37
C THR A 170 -7.82 4.95 10.07
N LEU A 171 -6.81 5.76 9.77
CA LEU A 171 -5.48 5.64 10.38
C LEU A 171 -5.52 5.87 11.88
N SER A 172 -6.18 6.93 12.37
CA SER A 172 -6.29 7.22 13.80
C SER A 172 -7.02 6.11 14.57
N LYS A 173 -7.99 5.46 13.92
CA LYS A 173 -8.73 4.34 14.53
C LYS A 173 -7.89 3.07 14.63
N TRP A 174 -7.21 2.69 13.53
CA TRP A 174 -6.58 1.39 13.41
C TRP A 174 -5.11 1.37 13.80
N CYS A 175 -4.43 2.52 13.65
CA CYS A 175 -2.99 2.63 13.96
C CYS A 175 -2.72 3.24 15.34
N LYS A 176 -3.75 3.52 16.15
CA LYS A 176 -3.63 4.15 17.47
C LYS A 176 -2.55 3.51 18.36
N HIS A 177 -2.43 2.20 18.30
CA HIS A 177 -1.50 1.41 19.12
C HIS A 177 -0.50 0.62 18.25
N ALA A 178 -0.19 1.15 17.07
CA ALA A 178 0.84 0.57 16.20
C ALA A 178 2.21 0.61 16.89
N GLU A 179 3.03 -0.42 16.67
CA GLU A 179 4.39 -0.51 17.23
C GLU A 179 5.34 0.49 16.57
N ALA A 180 5.15 0.80 15.29
CA ALA A 180 5.89 1.84 14.58
C ALA A 180 5.29 3.22 14.83
N GLU A 181 6.11 4.26 14.76
CA GLU A 181 5.62 5.65 14.72
C GLU A 181 4.90 5.91 13.39
N VAL A 182 3.65 6.33 13.44
CA VAL A 182 2.84 6.64 12.25
C VAL A 182 2.59 8.14 12.19
N TYR A 183 3.12 8.78 11.15
CA TYR A 183 2.95 10.21 10.89
C TYR A 183 1.97 10.43 9.75
N VAL A 184 1.09 11.40 9.88
CA VAL A 184 0.17 11.84 8.82
C VAL A 184 0.34 13.33 8.60
N ASP A 185 0.79 13.74 7.40
CA ASP A 185 1.19 15.12 7.07
C ASP A 185 2.15 15.71 8.14
N GLY A 186 3.11 14.89 8.61
CA GLY A 186 4.10 15.26 9.61
C GLY A 186 3.62 15.25 11.07
N GLU A 187 2.37 14.89 11.35
CA GLU A 187 1.81 14.78 12.69
C GLU A 187 1.80 13.33 13.16
N LEU A 188 2.38 13.04 14.34
CA LEU A 188 2.33 11.71 14.96
C LEU A 188 0.91 11.41 15.42
N ILE A 189 0.30 10.31 14.92
CA ILE A 189 -1.09 9.98 15.17
C ILE A 189 -1.31 8.82 16.14
N ASN A 190 -0.28 8.06 16.46
CA ASN A 190 -0.38 6.95 17.40
C ASN A 190 0.23 7.27 18.75
N GLU A 191 -0.35 6.67 19.78
CA GLU A 191 0.16 6.75 21.15
C GLU A 191 1.30 5.75 21.30
N GLN A 192 2.47 6.20 21.78
CA GLN A 192 3.51 5.27 22.20
C GLN A 192 2.96 4.41 23.35
N PHE A 193 3.12 3.11 23.25
CA PHE A 193 2.74 2.18 24.31
C PHE A 193 3.78 2.32 25.44
N ASP A 194 3.53 3.24 26.35
CA ASP A 194 4.30 3.35 27.58
C ASP A 194 3.87 2.19 28.51
N LEU A 195 4.53 1.04 28.35
CA LEU A 195 4.38 -0.04 29.33
C LEU A 195 4.88 0.52 30.67
N PRO A 196 4.00 0.69 31.67
CA PRO A 196 4.47 1.10 32.99
C PRO A 196 5.50 0.07 33.45
N HIS A 197 6.75 0.51 33.62
CA HIS A 197 7.85 -0.26 34.16
C HIS A 197 7.53 -0.70 35.62
N LYS A 198 6.65 -1.67 35.78
CA LYS A 198 6.42 -2.35 37.09
C LYS A 198 5.85 -3.76 36.84
N LEU A 199 6.63 -4.62 36.22
CA LEU A 199 6.60 -6.04 36.55
C LEU A 199 8.06 -6.49 36.75
N ALA A 200 8.70 -5.91 37.80
CA ALA A 200 9.79 -6.58 38.44
C ALA A 200 9.17 -7.76 39.22
N VAL A 201 9.13 -8.92 38.59
CA VAL A 201 8.88 -10.17 39.27
C VAL A 201 10.11 -10.41 40.15
N SER A 202 10.02 -10.10 41.45
CA SER A 202 10.95 -10.62 42.45
C SER A 202 10.72 -12.12 42.53
N MET A 203 11.61 -12.91 41.90
CA MET A 203 11.74 -14.32 42.22
C MET A 203 12.57 -14.42 43.52
N GLU A 204 11.93 -14.74 44.62
CA GLU A 204 12.55 -15.36 45.79
C GLU A 204 12.72 -16.84 45.56
#